data_d974ff96cd6df4f1312f2408a8993881
#
_entry.id   d974ff96cd6df4f1312f2408a8993881
#
_cell.length_a   1.000
_cell.length_b   1.000
_cell.length_c   1.000
_cell.angle_alpha   90.00
_cell.angle_beta   90.00
_cell.angle_gamma   90.00
#
_symmetry.space_group_name_H-M   'P 1'
#
loop_
_entity.id
_entity.type
_entity.pdbx_description
1 polymer ?
#
loop_
_entity_poly.entity_id
_entity_poly.type
_entity_poly.pdbx_seq_one_letter_code
_entity_poly.pdbx_strand_id
1 'polypeptide(L)'
;MLIGCPKEIKPQEFRVGMMPAAVQEAVAAGHEVIVEAGAGLGAGFTDDAYRHAGAGIVDTAEEVFARADLVVKVKEPQAVERKRLREGQVLFTYLHLAPDPEQTRDLLASGCTAIAYETVTDRSGGLPLLAPMSEVAGRLAPQMGAWTLQKANGGRGVLMGGVPGVAPAKVVVIGGGVVGTHAARIAAGMGADVTVLDRSLPRLRYLDDVFGRQFKNGYASAEKTARHVVDADMVIGAVLIPGAAAPKLVTRAQLSEMKPGAAVVDVAIDQGGCFETSRPTTHQDPIFDVDGIMHYCVANMPGAVARTSTQALGNATLPFLMALANKGWRLASSEDEHLLAGLNVHAGKLTYDAVGKALGLPAVNPREALRM
;
A
#
# COMPACT_ATOMS: atom_id res chain seq x y z
N MET A 1 16.93 16.72 16.37
CA MET A 1 15.49 16.36 16.42
C MET A 1 15.36 15.02 17.09
N LEU A 2 14.33 14.80 17.90
CA LEU A 2 14.00 13.50 18.45
C LEU A 2 12.96 12.80 17.55
N ILE A 3 13.34 11.66 16.97
CA ILE A 3 12.51 10.85 16.09
C ILE A 3 11.95 9.68 16.91
N GLY A 4 10.64 9.46 16.84
CA GLY A 4 9.96 8.40 17.56
C GLY A 4 9.33 7.39 16.61
N CYS A 5 9.53 6.09 16.88
CA CYS A 5 8.90 5.01 16.15
C CYS A 5 8.10 4.12 17.10
N PRO A 6 6.77 4.31 17.21
CA PRO A 6 5.93 3.45 18.02
C PRO A 6 5.69 2.10 17.32
N LYS A 7 5.27 1.10 18.09
CA LYS A 7 4.78 -0.17 17.59
C LYS A 7 3.43 0.02 16.91
N GLU A 8 3.24 -0.63 15.77
CA GLU A 8 1.93 -0.65 15.11
C GLU A 8 0.91 -1.46 15.92
N ILE A 9 -0.27 -0.90 16.11
CA ILE A 9 -1.35 -1.51 16.92
C ILE A 9 -2.60 -1.88 16.10
N LYS A 10 -2.60 -1.54 14.80
CA LYS A 10 -3.68 -1.97 13.90
C LYS A 10 -3.66 -3.50 13.78
N PRO A 11 -4.81 -4.19 13.87
CA PRO A 11 -4.85 -5.64 13.74
C PRO A 11 -4.15 -6.14 12.48
N GLN A 12 -3.35 -7.19 12.62
CA GLN A 12 -2.57 -7.81 11.52
C GLN A 12 -1.51 -6.88 10.89
N GLU A 13 -1.09 -5.80 11.58
CA GLU A 13 0.01 -4.97 11.13
C GLU A 13 1.29 -5.33 11.88
N PHE A 14 2.23 -5.90 11.16
CA PHE A 14 3.51 -6.40 11.67
C PHE A 14 4.71 -5.60 11.14
N ARG A 15 4.48 -4.63 10.26
CA ARG A 15 5.52 -3.73 9.78
C ARG A 15 5.92 -2.74 10.86
N VAL A 16 7.02 -2.01 10.64
CA VAL A 16 7.49 -0.95 11.53
C VAL A 16 7.94 0.26 10.70
N GLY A 17 7.72 1.46 11.22
CA GLY A 17 7.97 2.73 10.52
C GLY A 17 9.45 2.99 10.22
N MET A 18 10.34 2.50 11.07
CA MET A 18 11.79 2.61 10.88
C MET A 18 12.47 1.26 11.07
N MET A 19 13.34 0.87 10.16
CA MET A 19 14.23 -0.28 10.33
C MET A 19 15.56 0.15 10.99
N PRO A 20 16.34 -0.76 11.60
CA PRO A 20 17.61 -0.41 12.26
C PRO A 20 18.59 0.37 11.37
N ALA A 21 18.65 0.07 10.06
CA ALA A 21 19.49 0.82 9.13
C ALA A 21 19.07 2.30 9.00
N ALA A 22 17.76 2.60 8.98
CA ALA A 22 17.27 3.97 8.98
C ALA A 22 17.56 4.70 10.29
N VAL A 23 17.52 3.99 11.41
CA VAL A 23 17.96 4.52 12.73
C VAL A 23 19.43 4.90 12.69
N GLN A 24 20.28 4.02 12.16
CA GLN A 24 21.71 4.27 12.06
C GLN A 24 22.04 5.52 11.25
N GLU A 25 21.35 5.72 10.11
CA GLU A 25 21.49 6.94 9.29
C GLU A 25 21.05 8.21 10.05
N ALA A 26 19.93 8.14 10.77
CA ALA A 26 19.43 9.27 11.55
C ALA A 26 20.39 9.63 12.70
N VAL A 27 20.90 8.63 13.43
CA VAL A 27 21.86 8.82 14.53
C VAL A 27 23.20 9.36 13.99
N ALA A 28 23.68 8.84 12.87
CA ALA A 28 24.90 9.35 12.22
C ALA A 28 24.77 10.81 11.76
N ALA A 29 23.55 11.25 11.45
CA ALA A 29 23.25 12.67 11.13
C ALA A 29 23.05 13.56 12.39
N GLY A 30 23.23 13.02 13.61
CA GLY A 30 23.13 13.76 14.86
C GLY A 30 21.71 13.86 15.44
N HIS A 31 20.80 13.00 15.02
CA HIS A 31 19.44 12.93 15.60
C HIS A 31 19.37 11.88 16.71
N GLU A 32 18.48 12.11 17.66
CA GLU A 32 18.10 11.11 18.63
C GLU A 32 16.92 10.28 18.06
N VAL A 33 16.95 8.97 18.31
CA VAL A 33 15.89 8.06 17.89
C VAL A 33 15.43 7.24 19.09
N ILE A 34 14.13 7.19 19.32
CA ILE A 34 13.50 6.28 20.29
C ILE A 34 12.53 5.34 19.58
N VAL A 35 12.56 4.08 19.96
CA VAL A 35 11.72 3.03 19.41
C VAL A 35 10.98 2.34 20.54
N GLU A 36 9.68 2.11 20.39
CA GLU A 36 8.90 1.34 21.36
C GLU A 36 9.38 -0.12 21.39
N ALA A 37 9.49 -0.69 22.58
CA ALA A 37 9.90 -2.06 22.80
C ALA A 37 9.05 -3.05 21.98
N GLY A 38 9.73 -3.93 21.25
CA GLY A 38 9.09 -4.92 20.40
C GLY A 38 8.47 -4.37 19.12
N ALA A 39 8.64 -3.10 18.77
CA ALA A 39 8.05 -2.51 17.54
C ALA A 39 8.49 -3.22 16.26
N GLY A 40 9.74 -3.65 16.18
CA GLY A 40 10.32 -4.32 15.01
C GLY A 40 10.12 -5.82 14.94
N LEU A 41 9.67 -6.47 16.01
CA LEU A 41 9.65 -7.95 16.11
C LEU A 41 8.85 -8.62 15.00
N GLY A 42 7.71 -8.05 14.65
CA GLY A 42 6.87 -8.57 13.55
C GLY A 42 7.54 -8.54 12.18
N ALA A 43 8.49 -7.63 11.96
CA ALA A 43 9.32 -7.55 10.76
C ALA A 43 10.67 -8.26 10.92
N GLY A 44 10.91 -8.91 12.07
CA GLY A 44 12.14 -9.64 12.37
C GLY A 44 13.32 -8.76 12.77
N PHE A 45 13.05 -7.59 13.36
CA PHE A 45 14.05 -6.70 13.96
C PHE A 45 13.88 -6.69 15.47
N THR A 46 14.93 -7.10 16.20
CA THR A 46 14.92 -7.14 17.67
C THR A 46 15.24 -5.77 18.27
N ASP A 47 14.87 -5.55 19.53
CA ASP A 47 15.22 -4.33 20.26
C ASP A 47 16.75 -4.15 20.35
N ASP A 48 17.50 -5.24 20.44
CA ASP A 48 18.97 -5.19 20.43
C ASP A 48 19.52 -4.70 19.08
N ALA A 49 18.90 -5.06 17.96
CA ALA A 49 19.27 -4.51 16.66
C ALA A 49 19.09 -2.98 16.61
N TYR A 50 18.02 -2.47 17.22
CA TYR A 50 17.80 -1.03 17.33
C TYR A 50 18.80 -0.35 18.28
N ARG A 51 19.11 -0.97 19.43
CA ARG A 51 20.16 -0.45 20.35
C ARG A 51 21.52 -0.38 19.67
N HIS A 52 21.91 -1.42 18.92
CA HIS A 52 23.14 -1.41 18.13
C HIS A 52 23.18 -0.33 17.05
N ALA A 53 22.01 0.02 16.49
CA ALA A 53 21.87 1.11 15.53
C ALA A 53 21.90 2.51 16.20
N GLY A 54 21.90 2.58 17.53
CA GLY A 54 21.98 3.79 18.31
C GLY A 54 20.63 4.33 18.83
N ALA A 55 19.52 3.58 18.69
CA ALA A 55 18.24 3.99 19.24
C ALA A 55 18.14 3.73 20.76
N GLY A 56 17.43 4.61 21.46
CA GLY A 56 16.87 4.32 22.78
C GLY A 56 15.61 3.45 22.64
N ILE A 57 15.48 2.45 23.49
CA ILE A 57 14.25 1.65 23.58
C ILE A 57 13.43 2.18 24.74
N VAL A 58 12.14 2.46 24.48
CA VAL A 58 11.17 2.92 25.48
C VAL A 58 10.04 1.89 25.61
N ASP A 59 9.42 1.82 26.78
CA ASP A 59 8.49 0.72 27.07
C ASP A 59 7.10 0.91 26.45
N THR A 60 6.70 2.16 26.19
CA THR A 60 5.31 2.47 25.78
C THR A 60 5.23 3.44 24.62
N ALA A 61 4.16 3.32 23.84
CA ALA A 61 3.83 4.28 22.80
C ALA A 61 3.58 5.68 23.39
N GLU A 62 3.00 5.79 24.60
CA GLU A 62 2.81 7.06 25.31
C GLU A 62 4.10 7.85 25.40
N GLU A 63 5.19 7.18 25.77
CA GLU A 63 6.49 7.81 25.90
C GLU A 63 7.03 8.26 24.54
N VAL A 64 6.83 7.44 23.48
CA VAL A 64 7.20 7.83 22.12
C VAL A 64 6.47 9.10 21.69
N PHE A 65 5.14 9.13 21.80
CA PHE A 65 4.34 10.30 21.39
C PHE A 65 4.59 11.53 22.25
N ALA A 66 4.81 11.36 23.54
CA ALA A 66 5.08 12.50 24.44
C ALA A 66 6.40 13.20 24.15
N ARG A 67 7.45 12.43 23.76
CA ARG A 67 8.81 12.94 23.60
C ARG A 67 9.17 13.32 22.17
N ALA A 68 8.71 12.57 21.16
CA ALA A 68 9.16 12.74 19.80
C ALA A 68 8.70 14.06 19.18
N ASP A 69 9.60 14.70 18.43
CA ASP A 69 9.29 15.83 17.55
C ASP A 69 8.69 15.32 16.23
N LEU A 70 9.22 14.20 15.72
CA LEU A 70 8.78 13.54 14.50
C LEU A 70 8.41 12.08 14.83
N VAL A 71 7.14 11.73 14.66
CA VAL A 71 6.63 10.37 14.81
C VAL A 71 6.56 9.72 13.43
N VAL A 72 7.20 8.55 13.29
CA VAL A 72 7.26 7.78 12.04
C VAL A 72 6.53 6.46 12.23
N LYS A 73 5.52 6.23 11.42
CA LYS A 73 4.68 5.03 11.45
C LYS A 73 4.53 4.42 10.04
N VAL A 74 3.87 3.29 9.97
CA VAL A 74 3.42 2.69 8.70
C VAL A 74 1.97 3.04 8.45
N LYS A 75 1.08 2.68 9.39
CA LYS A 75 -0.37 2.86 9.24
C LYS A 75 -0.87 4.13 9.93
N GLU A 76 -2.04 4.53 9.50
CA GLU A 76 -2.79 5.63 10.09
C GLU A 76 -2.90 5.47 11.61
N PRO A 77 -2.75 6.57 12.38
CA PRO A 77 -2.82 6.52 13.82
C PRO A 77 -4.23 6.09 14.27
N GLN A 78 -4.28 5.06 15.12
CA GLN A 78 -5.53 4.57 15.68
C GLN A 78 -6.08 5.54 16.74
N ALA A 79 -7.35 5.43 17.10
CA ALA A 79 -8.04 6.38 17.98
C ALA A 79 -7.28 6.71 19.29
N VAL A 80 -6.63 5.71 19.90
CA VAL A 80 -5.82 5.91 21.11
C VAL A 80 -4.53 6.68 20.82
N GLU A 81 -3.93 6.51 19.64
CA GLU A 81 -2.72 7.21 19.21
C GLU A 81 -3.04 8.66 18.81
N ARG A 82 -4.18 8.91 18.15
CA ARG A 82 -4.61 10.26 17.76
C ARG A 82 -4.74 11.20 18.97
N LYS A 83 -5.18 10.67 20.11
CA LYS A 83 -5.30 11.41 21.38
C LYS A 83 -3.94 11.80 22.01
N ARG A 84 -2.85 11.19 21.57
CA ARG A 84 -1.49 11.47 22.04
C ARG A 84 -0.76 12.49 21.18
N LEU A 85 -1.28 12.78 19.97
CA LEU A 85 -0.72 13.78 19.09
C LEU A 85 -0.89 15.18 19.70
N ARG A 86 0.07 16.06 19.42
CA ARG A 86 0.11 17.41 19.99
C ARG A 86 0.50 18.46 18.95
N GLU A 87 0.19 19.70 19.26
CA GLU A 87 0.61 20.85 18.46
C GLU A 87 2.14 20.87 18.28
N GLY A 88 2.59 21.22 17.07
CA GLY A 88 4.01 21.28 16.70
C GLY A 88 4.65 19.92 16.40
N GLN A 89 4.01 18.80 16.74
CA GLN A 89 4.51 17.46 16.44
C GLN A 89 4.30 17.13 14.95
N VAL A 90 5.30 16.50 14.34
CA VAL A 90 5.21 16.01 12.96
C VAL A 90 4.85 14.53 12.97
N LEU A 91 3.85 14.14 12.18
CA LEU A 91 3.47 12.76 11.92
C LEU A 91 3.78 12.43 10.46
N PHE A 92 4.57 11.39 10.21
CA PHE A 92 4.95 10.92 8.88
C PHE A 92 4.57 9.45 8.71
N THR A 93 3.51 9.18 7.95
CA THR A 93 2.86 7.85 7.84
C THR A 93 1.86 7.81 6.68
N TYR A 94 1.28 6.64 6.38
CA TYR A 94 0.03 6.59 5.61
C TYR A 94 -1.12 7.14 6.45
N LEU A 95 -2.01 7.91 5.85
CA LEU A 95 -3.15 8.52 6.53
C LEU A 95 -4.50 8.02 6.02
N HIS A 96 -4.69 7.96 4.70
CA HIS A 96 -5.97 7.56 4.07
C HIS A 96 -7.18 8.31 4.64
N LEU A 97 -7.13 9.66 4.67
CA LEU A 97 -8.10 10.50 5.37
C LEU A 97 -9.51 10.50 4.78
N ALA A 98 -9.65 10.38 3.45
CA ALA A 98 -10.94 10.49 2.77
C ALA A 98 -11.99 9.45 3.25
N PRO A 99 -11.65 8.17 3.48
CA PRO A 99 -12.59 7.17 4.01
C PRO A 99 -12.78 7.23 5.53
N ASP A 100 -12.01 8.05 6.26
CA ASP A 100 -12.05 8.13 7.73
C ASP A 100 -12.28 9.57 8.24
N PRO A 101 -13.54 10.03 8.28
CA PRO A 101 -13.87 11.38 8.79
C PRO A 101 -13.53 11.60 10.25
N GLU A 102 -13.54 10.53 11.08
CA GLU A 102 -13.20 10.63 12.51
C GLU A 102 -11.71 10.90 12.68
N GLN A 103 -10.85 10.13 12.01
CA GLN A 103 -9.42 10.37 12.00
C GLN A 103 -9.08 11.79 11.51
N THR A 104 -9.73 12.23 10.44
CA THR A 104 -9.51 13.58 9.90
C THR A 104 -9.83 14.66 10.96
N ARG A 105 -10.96 14.55 11.65
CA ARG A 105 -11.33 15.49 12.72
C ARG A 105 -10.34 15.46 13.89
N ASP A 106 -9.92 14.27 14.31
CA ASP A 106 -8.97 14.12 15.42
C ASP A 106 -7.60 14.73 15.07
N LEU A 107 -7.10 14.52 13.84
CA LEU A 107 -5.85 15.14 13.39
C LEU A 107 -5.95 16.66 13.32
N LEU A 108 -7.05 17.20 12.83
CA LEU A 108 -7.29 18.65 12.84
C LEU A 108 -7.32 19.19 14.27
N ALA A 109 -8.00 18.52 15.20
CA ALA A 109 -8.10 18.92 16.60
C ALA A 109 -6.77 18.86 17.34
N SER A 110 -5.86 17.95 16.98
CA SER A 110 -4.55 17.79 17.64
C SER A 110 -3.59 18.94 17.38
N GLY A 111 -3.78 19.72 16.31
CA GLY A 111 -2.84 20.76 15.88
C GLY A 111 -1.52 20.25 15.33
N CYS A 112 -1.35 18.95 15.16
CA CYS A 112 -0.13 18.35 14.61
C CYS A 112 0.07 18.73 13.12
N THR A 113 1.29 18.44 12.62
CA THR A 113 1.61 18.49 11.19
C THR A 113 1.66 17.06 10.66
N ALA A 114 0.69 16.67 9.82
CA ALA A 114 0.61 15.32 9.29
C ALA A 114 0.97 15.28 7.80
N ILE A 115 2.02 14.51 7.48
CA ILE A 115 2.55 14.32 6.13
C ILE A 115 2.24 12.87 5.72
N ALA A 116 1.38 12.73 4.71
CA ALA A 116 0.89 11.44 4.21
C ALA A 116 1.83 10.85 3.17
N TYR A 117 2.25 9.61 3.36
CA TYR A 117 3.06 8.88 2.38
C TYR A 117 2.39 8.79 1.02
N GLU A 118 1.10 8.50 0.98
CA GLU A 118 0.34 8.27 -0.25
C GLU A 118 0.08 9.51 -1.09
N THR A 119 0.41 10.70 -0.60
CA THR A 119 0.25 11.95 -1.35
C THR A 119 1.58 12.63 -1.70
N VAL A 120 2.71 12.12 -1.21
CA VAL A 120 4.03 12.51 -1.70
C VAL A 120 4.16 12.08 -3.16
N THR A 121 4.58 13.02 -4.04
CA THR A 121 4.71 12.79 -5.47
C THR A 121 6.17 12.70 -5.91
N ASP A 122 6.41 12.48 -7.19
CA ASP A 122 7.70 12.61 -7.85
C ASP A 122 7.58 13.40 -9.15
N ARG A 123 8.72 13.69 -9.78
CA ARG A 123 8.81 14.48 -11.05
C ARG A 123 8.07 13.82 -12.22
N SER A 124 7.81 12.53 -12.16
CA SER A 124 7.06 11.79 -13.18
C SER A 124 5.55 11.77 -12.93
N GLY A 125 5.10 12.37 -11.82
CA GLY A 125 3.72 12.30 -11.34
C GLY A 125 3.39 10.98 -10.64
N GLY A 126 4.41 10.18 -10.30
CA GLY A 126 4.28 8.96 -9.52
C GLY A 126 4.10 9.24 -8.03
N LEU A 127 3.83 8.17 -7.27
CA LEU A 127 3.67 8.16 -5.81
C LEU A 127 4.79 7.30 -5.18
N PRO A 128 5.99 7.84 -4.99
CA PRO A 128 7.19 7.07 -4.65
C PRO A 128 7.09 6.34 -3.31
N LEU A 129 6.27 6.82 -2.37
CA LEU A 129 6.10 6.17 -1.07
C LEU A 129 4.93 5.17 -1.05
N LEU A 130 4.03 5.21 -2.05
CA LEU A 130 2.99 4.21 -2.26
C LEU A 130 3.47 3.05 -3.15
N ALA A 131 4.32 3.34 -4.13
CA ALA A 131 4.82 2.37 -5.10
C ALA A 131 5.40 1.10 -4.47
N PRO A 132 6.23 1.13 -3.39
CA PRO A 132 6.77 -0.09 -2.77
C PRO A 132 5.69 -1.05 -2.28
N MET A 133 4.59 -0.53 -1.73
CA MET A 133 3.47 -1.37 -1.27
C MET A 133 2.68 -1.94 -2.44
N SER A 134 2.53 -1.18 -3.51
CA SER A 134 1.94 -1.66 -4.77
C SER A 134 2.79 -2.76 -5.43
N GLU A 135 4.11 -2.64 -5.37
CA GLU A 135 5.05 -3.67 -5.86
C GLU A 135 4.95 -4.96 -5.04
N VAL A 136 4.91 -4.85 -3.71
CA VAL A 136 4.75 -6.00 -2.82
C VAL A 136 3.40 -6.68 -3.05
N ALA A 137 2.31 -5.91 -3.07
CA ALA A 137 0.97 -6.45 -3.31
C ALA A 137 0.87 -7.15 -4.67
N GLY A 138 1.39 -6.53 -5.73
CA GLY A 138 1.44 -7.13 -7.06
C GLY A 138 2.21 -8.45 -7.09
N ARG A 139 3.35 -8.54 -6.41
CA ARG A 139 4.14 -9.77 -6.34
C ARG A 139 3.50 -10.86 -5.48
N LEU A 140 2.73 -10.48 -4.47
CA LEU A 140 2.04 -11.41 -3.59
C LEU A 140 0.76 -11.97 -4.24
N ALA A 141 0.06 -11.19 -5.07
CA ALA A 141 -1.21 -11.57 -5.66
C ALA A 141 -1.20 -12.93 -6.40
N PRO A 142 -0.23 -13.24 -7.29
CA PRO A 142 -0.19 -14.55 -7.94
C PRO A 142 0.09 -15.71 -6.98
N GLN A 143 0.85 -15.49 -5.91
CA GLN A 143 1.14 -16.50 -4.90
C GLN A 143 -0.14 -16.87 -4.14
N MET A 144 -0.91 -15.86 -3.72
CA MET A 144 -2.18 -16.09 -3.05
C MET A 144 -3.23 -16.67 -3.99
N GLY A 145 -3.25 -16.25 -5.24
CA GLY A 145 -4.10 -16.85 -6.26
C GLY A 145 -3.76 -18.31 -6.52
N ALA A 146 -2.48 -18.67 -6.59
CA ALA A 146 -2.03 -20.06 -6.73
C ALA A 146 -2.45 -20.93 -5.52
N TRP A 147 -2.36 -20.37 -4.32
CA TRP A 147 -2.86 -21.02 -3.12
C TRP A 147 -4.39 -21.19 -3.16
N THR A 148 -5.13 -20.16 -3.58
CA THR A 148 -6.59 -20.19 -3.73
C THR A 148 -7.05 -21.24 -4.74
N LEU A 149 -6.29 -21.48 -5.83
CA LEU A 149 -6.60 -22.49 -6.84
C LEU A 149 -6.51 -23.94 -6.35
N GLN A 150 -5.93 -24.17 -5.16
CA GLN A 150 -5.80 -25.54 -4.61
C GLN A 150 -7.17 -26.07 -4.16
N LYS A 151 -7.37 -27.38 -4.30
CA LYS A 151 -8.62 -28.06 -3.94
C LYS A 151 -9.01 -27.89 -2.47
N ALA A 152 -8.05 -27.90 -1.57
CA ALA A 152 -8.27 -27.68 -0.14
C ALA A 152 -8.90 -26.31 0.18
N ASN A 153 -8.74 -25.35 -0.70
CA ASN A 153 -9.25 -23.97 -0.58
C ASN A 153 -10.50 -23.72 -1.45
N GLY A 154 -11.15 -24.79 -1.96
CA GLY A 154 -12.30 -24.66 -2.86
C GLY A 154 -11.93 -24.40 -4.32
N GLY A 155 -10.65 -24.20 -4.63
CA GLY A 155 -10.17 -23.94 -5.97
C GLY A 155 -10.34 -25.11 -6.94
N ARG A 156 -10.15 -24.83 -8.24
CA ARG A 156 -10.35 -25.85 -9.30
C ARG A 156 -9.22 -26.90 -9.40
N GLY A 157 -8.14 -26.79 -8.63
CA GLY A 157 -7.03 -27.74 -8.62
C GLY A 157 -6.09 -27.62 -9.81
N VAL A 158 -5.84 -26.41 -10.29
CA VAL A 158 -4.93 -26.10 -11.41
C VAL A 158 -3.61 -25.59 -10.87
N LEU A 159 -2.50 -26.16 -11.39
CA LEU A 159 -1.15 -25.71 -11.08
C LEU A 159 -0.74 -24.58 -12.02
N MET A 160 -0.15 -23.51 -11.47
CA MET A 160 0.21 -22.30 -12.23
C MET A 160 1.04 -22.60 -13.48
N GLY A 161 2.11 -23.35 -13.35
CA GLY A 161 3.03 -23.66 -14.46
C GLY A 161 2.65 -24.91 -15.26
N GLY A 162 1.56 -25.60 -14.93
CA GLY A 162 1.29 -26.92 -15.51
C GLY A 162 2.40 -27.94 -15.20
N VAL A 163 2.45 -29.02 -15.98
CA VAL A 163 3.55 -30.01 -15.98
C VAL A 163 3.70 -30.55 -17.43
N PRO A 164 4.77 -31.29 -17.77
CA PRO A 164 4.90 -31.87 -19.10
C PRO A 164 3.65 -32.63 -19.52
N GLY A 165 3.05 -32.23 -20.65
CA GLY A 165 1.79 -32.77 -21.16
C GLY A 165 0.51 -32.11 -20.61
N VAL A 166 0.61 -31.19 -19.65
CA VAL A 166 -0.54 -30.44 -19.09
C VAL A 166 -0.28 -28.95 -19.18
N ALA A 167 -1.21 -28.22 -19.80
CA ALA A 167 -1.10 -26.78 -20.01
C ALA A 167 -1.04 -26.01 -18.67
N PRO A 168 -0.35 -24.86 -18.62
CA PRO A 168 -0.34 -23.98 -17.45
C PRO A 168 -1.69 -23.29 -17.24
N ALA A 169 -1.86 -22.72 -16.04
CA ALA A 169 -3.02 -21.89 -15.71
C ALA A 169 -3.05 -20.62 -16.59
N LYS A 170 -4.25 -20.25 -17.03
CA LYS A 170 -4.52 -18.97 -17.70
C LYS A 170 -4.76 -17.89 -16.67
N VAL A 171 -3.86 -16.90 -16.61
CA VAL A 171 -3.94 -15.78 -15.68
C VAL A 171 -4.23 -14.49 -16.44
N VAL A 172 -5.27 -13.78 -16.03
CA VAL A 172 -5.62 -12.46 -16.58
C VAL A 172 -5.37 -11.39 -15.52
N VAL A 173 -4.60 -10.38 -15.87
CA VAL A 173 -4.34 -9.22 -15.02
C VAL A 173 -5.04 -8.01 -15.61
N ILE A 174 -5.98 -7.42 -14.88
CA ILE A 174 -6.73 -6.23 -15.30
C ILE A 174 -6.08 -5.00 -14.67
N GLY A 175 -5.45 -4.17 -15.50
CA GLY A 175 -4.63 -3.02 -15.13
C GLY A 175 -3.14 -3.33 -15.24
N GLY A 176 -2.43 -2.59 -16.10
CA GLY A 176 -0.99 -2.69 -16.33
C GLY A 176 -0.15 -1.69 -15.51
N GLY A 177 -0.70 -1.11 -14.45
CA GLY A 177 0.01 -0.21 -13.52
C GLY A 177 1.13 -0.91 -12.74
N VAL A 178 1.56 -0.32 -11.62
CA VAL A 178 2.62 -0.91 -10.77
C VAL A 178 2.20 -2.30 -10.30
N VAL A 179 1.05 -2.42 -9.65
CA VAL A 179 0.51 -3.70 -9.14
C VAL A 179 0.45 -4.75 -10.25
N GLY A 180 -0.22 -4.43 -11.36
CA GLY A 180 -0.46 -5.40 -12.44
C GLY A 180 0.81 -5.83 -13.15
N THR A 181 1.77 -4.93 -13.34
CA THR A 181 3.08 -5.29 -13.92
C THR A 181 3.82 -6.31 -13.04
N HIS A 182 3.85 -6.07 -11.72
CA HIS A 182 4.50 -6.99 -10.80
C HIS A 182 3.74 -8.32 -10.67
N ALA A 183 2.39 -8.29 -10.71
CA ALA A 183 1.57 -9.49 -10.73
C ALA A 183 1.84 -10.33 -11.98
N ALA A 184 1.85 -9.71 -13.15
CA ALA A 184 2.12 -10.39 -14.42
C ALA A 184 3.52 -11.03 -14.44
N ARG A 185 4.54 -10.31 -13.97
CA ARG A 185 5.93 -10.83 -13.90
C ARG A 185 6.04 -12.07 -13.02
N ILE A 186 5.43 -12.04 -11.83
CA ILE A 186 5.49 -13.18 -10.92
C ILE A 186 4.68 -14.35 -11.45
N ALA A 187 3.46 -14.12 -11.98
CA ALA A 187 2.65 -15.18 -12.57
C ALA A 187 3.37 -15.84 -13.76
N ALA A 188 3.99 -15.05 -14.64
CA ALA A 188 4.81 -15.56 -15.75
C ALA A 188 6.04 -16.32 -15.24
N GLY A 189 6.71 -15.82 -14.19
CA GLY A 189 7.83 -16.50 -13.54
C GLY A 189 7.44 -17.85 -12.89
N MET A 190 6.17 -18.01 -12.49
CA MET A 190 5.59 -19.27 -12.03
C MET A 190 5.19 -20.20 -13.19
N GLY A 191 5.40 -19.80 -14.45
CA GLY A 191 5.13 -20.58 -15.65
C GLY A 191 3.69 -20.47 -16.17
N ALA A 192 2.88 -19.54 -15.67
CA ALA A 192 1.50 -19.34 -16.13
C ALA A 192 1.43 -18.74 -17.54
N ASP A 193 0.33 -19.01 -18.26
CA ASP A 193 -0.05 -18.28 -19.47
C ASP A 193 -0.74 -16.96 -19.09
N VAL A 194 0.01 -15.84 -19.14
CA VAL A 194 -0.43 -14.55 -18.61
C VAL A 194 -0.84 -13.59 -19.72
N THR A 195 -1.97 -12.89 -19.51
CA THR A 195 -2.42 -11.78 -20.33
C THR A 195 -2.70 -10.56 -19.45
N VAL A 196 -2.07 -9.42 -19.75
CA VAL A 196 -2.34 -8.12 -19.12
C VAL A 196 -3.29 -7.31 -19.99
N LEU A 197 -4.35 -6.78 -19.39
CA LEU A 197 -5.32 -5.91 -20.05
C LEU A 197 -5.22 -4.49 -19.48
N ASP A 198 -5.04 -3.49 -20.36
CA ASP A 198 -5.02 -2.07 -19.96
C ASP A 198 -5.68 -1.20 -21.05
N ARG A 199 -6.18 -0.03 -20.67
CA ARG A 199 -6.74 0.97 -21.61
C ARG A 199 -5.70 1.95 -22.14
N SER A 200 -4.55 2.05 -21.49
CA SER A 200 -3.46 2.96 -21.86
C SER A 200 -2.56 2.33 -22.92
N LEU A 201 -2.69 2.75 -24.17
CA LEU A 201 -1.78 2.30 -25.24
C LEU A 201 -0.30 2.64 -24.94
N PRO A 202 0.06 3.82 -24.41
CA PRO A 202 1.43 4.07 -23.98
C PRO A 202 1.92 3.04 -22.94
N ARG A 203 1.05 2.65 -21.99
CA ARG A 203 1.38 1.62 -21.01
C ARG A 203 1.57 0.24 -21.63
N LEU A 204 0.70 -0.15 -22.55
CA LEU A 204 0.82 -1.42 -23.28
C LEU A 204 2.11 -1.48 -24.11
N ARG A 205 2.50 -0.39 -24.78
CA ARG A 205 3.80 -0.31 -25.49
C ARG A 205 4.98 -0.49 -24.54
N TYR A 206 4.98 0.21 -23.42
CA TYR A 206 6.02 0.03 -22.40
C TYR A 206 6.12 -1.43 -21.92
N LEU A 207 5.00 -2.09 -21.66
CA LEU A 207 4.98 -3.49 -21.25
C LEU A 207 5.52 -4.42 -22.34
N ASP A 208 5.20 -4.13 -23.59
CA ASP A 208 5.72 -4.89 -24.74
C ASP A 208 7.22 -4.71 -24.91
N ASP A 209 7.69 -3.48 -24.87
CA ASP A 209 9.11 -3.14 -25.03
C ASP A 209 9.99 -3.75 -23.91
N VAL A 210 9.50 -3.71 -22.66
CA VAL A 210 10.28 -4.15 -21.49
C VAL A 210 10.22 -5.66 -21.26
N PHE A 211 9.05 -6.25 -21.45
CA PHE A 211 8.80 -7.66 -21.08
C PHE A 211 8.67 -8.59 -22.28
N GLY A 212 8.44 -8.05 -23.47
CA GLY A 212 8.38 -8.82 -24.70
C GLY A 212 7.41 -10.00 -24.60
N ARG A 213 7.94 -11.21 -24.80
CA ARG A 213 7.15 -12.45 -24.81
C ARG A 213 6.93 -13.07 -23.42
N GLN A 214 7.37 -12.44 -22.33
CA GLN A 214 7.15 -13.02 -20.99
C GLN A 214 5.68 -13.12 -20.64
N PHE A 215 4.85 -12.19 -21.14
CA PHE A 215 3.39 -12.23 -21.06
C PHE A 215 2.75 -11.47 -22.23
N LYS A 216 1.51 -11.82 -22.52
CA LYS A 216 0.71 -11.14 -23.54
C LYS A 216 0.13 -9.85 -22.98
N ASN A 217 -0.12 -8.88 -23.86
CA ASN A 217 -0.88 -7.70 -23.49
C ASN A 217 -2.04 -7.45 -24.46
N GLY A 218 -3.06 -6.72 -24.00
CA GLY A 218 -4.22 -6.39 -24.81
C GLY A 218 -4.95 -5.15 -24.34
N TYR A 219 -5.63 -4.48 -25.27
CA TYR A 219 -6.48 -3.34 -24.95
C TYR A 219 -7.75 -3.80 -24.22
N ALA A 220 -8.01 -3.22 -23.04
CA ALA A 220 -9.12 -3.57 -22.16
C ALA A 220 -10.46 -2.99 -22.64
N SER A 221 -10.98 -3.45 -23.80
CA SER A 221 -12.39 -3.22 -24.15
C SER A 221 -13.30 -4.10 -23.28
N ALA A 222 -14.57 -3.73 -23.14
CA ALA A 222 -15.54 -4.50 -22.36
C ALA A 222 -15.66 -5.95 -22.90
N GLU A 223 -15.75 -6.11 -24.21
CA GLU A 223 -15.87 -7.41 -24.88
C GLU A 223 -14.61 -8.28 -24.66
N LYS A 224 -13.40 -7.71 -24.89
CA LYS A 224 -12.15 -8.45 -24.67
C LYS A 224 -11.97 -8.82 -23.19
N THR A 225 -12.28 -7.92 -22.28
CA THR A 225 -12.19 -8.20 -20.85
C THR A 225 -13.10 -9.35 -20.46
N ALA A 226 -14.37 -9.32 -20.88
CA ALA A 226 -15.32 -10.40 -20.61
C ALA A 226 -14.82 -11.76 -21.17
N ARG A 227 -14.37 -11.81 -22.41
CA ARG A 227 -13.86 -13.02 -23.03
C ARG A 227 -12.66 -13.61 -22.29
N HIS A 228 -11.70 -12.77 -21.91
CA HIS A 228 -10.53 -13.23 -21.17
C HIS A 228 -10.87 -13.68 -19.75
N VAL A 229 -11.78 -12.99 -19.06
CA VAL A 229 -12.25 -13.35 -17.71
C VAL A 229 -12.89 -14.74 -17.71
N VAL A 230 -13.82 -15.01 -18.63
CA VAL A 230 -14.53 -16.29 -18.72
C VAL A 230 -13.57 -17.47 -18.97
N ASP A 231 -12.53 -17.27 -19.77
CA ASP A 231 -11.54 -18.33 -20.10
C ASP A 231 -10.42 -18.46 -19.06
N ALA A 232 -10.34 -17.57 -18.07
CA ALA A 232 -9.29 -17.57 -17.08
C ALA A 232 -9.44 -18.68 -16.01
N ASP A 233 -8.32 -19.12 -15.47
CA ASP A 233 -8.26 -19.90 -14.25
C ASP A 233 -8.06 -18.97 -13.05
N MET A 234 -7.43 -17.81 -13.28
CA MET A 234 -7.23 -16.76 -12.27
C MET A 234 -7.38 -15.38 -12.91
N VAL A 235 -8.09 -14.48 -12.23
CA VAL A 235 -8.16 -13.05 -12.58
C VAL A 235 -7.62 -12.21 -11.44
N ILE A 236 -6.69 -11.30 -11.75
CA ILE A 236 -6.10 -10.36 -10.78
C ILE A 236 -6.59 -8.96 -11.12
N GLY A 237 -7.35 -8.34 -10.22
CA GLY A 237 -7.80 -6.94 -10.30
C GLY A 237 -6.72 -6.01 -9.77
N ALA A 238 -6.15 -5.17 -10.65
CA ALA A 238 -5.00 -4.33 -10.36
C ALA A 238 -5.18 -2.88 -10.83
N VAL A 239 -6.43 -2.40 -10.92
CA VAL A 239 -6.74 -1.02 -11.30
C VAL A 239 -6.89 -0.16 -10.06
N LEU A 240 -6.04 0.85 -9.95
CA LEU A 240 -6.05 1.86 -8.90
C LEU A 240 -6.27 3.23 -9.55
N ILE A 241 -7.23 3.99 -9.03
CA ILE A 241 -7.43 5.40 -9.40
C ILE A 241 -7.08 6.24 -8.17
N PRO A 242 -6.01 7.06 -8.23
CA PRO A 242 -5.61 7.88 -7.09
C PRO A 242 -6.75 8.76 -6.59
N GLY A 243 -7.08 8.65 -5.30
CA GLY A 243 -8.11 9.48 -4.66
C GLY A 243 -9.56 9.14 -5.02
N ALA A 244 -9.83 8.05 -5.74
CA ALA A 244 -11.18 7.62 -6.11
C ALA A 244 -11.41 6.13 -5.86
N ALA A 245 -12.68 5.72 -5.82
CA ALA A 245 -13.05 4.31 -5.75
C ALA A 245 -12.61 3.56 -7.04
N ALA A 246 -12.21 2.31 -6.90
CA ALA A 246 -11.91 1.46 -8.04
C ALA A 246 -13.18 1.23 -8.89
N PRO A 247 -13.08 1.29 -10.22
CA PRO A 247 -14.22 1.00 -11.08
C PRO A 247 -14.56 -0.50 -11.03
N LYS A 248 -15.84 -0.84 -11.07
CA LYS A 248 -16.28 -2.23 -11.20
C LYS A 248 -16.09 -2.67 -12.67
N LEU A 249 -15.03 -3.42 -12.92
CA LEU A 249 -14.60 -3.82 -14.26
C LEU A 249 -15.16 -5.16 -14.68
N VAL A 250 -15.52 -6.01 -13.74
CA VAL A 250 -16.08 -7.33 -13.95
C VAL A 250 -17.36 -7.47 -13.15
N THR A 251 -18.45 -7.77 -13.84
CA THR A 251 -19.78 -7.95 -13.23
C THR A 251 -19.94 -9.34 -12.65
N ARG A 252 -20.93 -9.51 -11.75
CA ARG A 252 -21.27 -10.83 -11.19
C ARG A 252 -21.67 -11.81 -12.30
N ALA A 253 -22.40 -11.36 -13.31
CA ALA A 253 -22.79 -12.20 -14.46
C ALA A 253 -21.57 -12.76 -15.20
N GLN A 254 -20.56 -11.93 -15.47
CA GLN A 254 -19.32 -12.38 -16.10
C GLN A 254 -18.52 -13.35 -15.23
N LEU A 255 -18.50 -13.13 -13.88
CA LEU A 255 -17.84 -14.04 -12.96
C LEU A 255 -18.52 -15.41 -12.91
N SER A 256 -19.87 -15.45 -12.94
CA SER A 256 -20.61 -16.72 -12.91
C SER A 256 -20.40 -17.57 -14.18
N GLU A 257 -19.91 -16.99 -15.28
CA GLU A 257 -19.52 -17.70 -16.50
C GLU A 257 -18.09 -18.26 -16.46
N MET A 258 -17.29 -17.89 -15.43
CA MET A 258 -15.94 -18.44 -15.27
C MET A 258 -15.98 -19.95 -14.97
N LYS A 259 -14.84 -20.57 -15.14
CA LYS A 259 -14.68 -22.00 -14.81
C LYS A 259 -14.91 -22.24 -13.31
N PRO A 260 -15.71 -23.22 -12.90
CA PRO A 260 -15.93 -23.52 -11.48
C PRO A 260 -14.62 -23.71 -10.71
N GLY A 261 -14.51 -23.05 -9.55
CA GLY A 261 -13.31 -23.04 -8.71
C GLY A 261 -12.18 -22.16 -9.26
N ALA A 262 -12.41 -21.34 -10.28
CA ALA A 262 -11.48 -20.30 -10.69
C ALA A 262 -11.24 -19.29 -9.53
N ALA A 263 -10.07 -18.66 -9.52
CA ALA A 263 -9.68 -17.71 -8.48
C ALA A 263 -9.78 -16.26 -8.96
N VAL A 264 -10.26 -15.39 -8.09
CA VAL A 264 -10.23 -13.93 -8.26
C VAL A 264 -9.40 -13.34 -7.13
N VAL A 265 -8.40 -12.53 -7.47
CA VAL A 265 -7.56 -11.79 -6.51
C VAL A 265 -7.78 -10.31 -6.73
N ASP A 266 -8.42 -9.65 -5.78
CA ASP A 266 -8.70 -8.21 -5.88
C ASP A 266 -7.71 -7.39 -5.06
N VAL A 267 -6.67 -6.89 -5.72
CA VAL A 267 -5.65 -6.06 -5.06
C VAL A 267 -6.14 -4.63 -4.82
N ALA A 268 -7.16 -4.20 -5.56
CA ALA A 268 -7.77 -2.87 -5.40
C ALA A 268 -8.85 -2.82 -4.31
N ILE A 269 -8.94 -3.84 -3.46
CA ILE A 269 -10.00 -3.96 -2.45
C ILE A 269 -10.03 -2.80 -1.46
N ASP A 270 -8.88 -2.21 -1.11
CA ASP A 270 -8.80 -1.03 -0.25
C ASP A 270 -9.53 0.20 -0.83
N GLN A 271 -9.79 0.20 -2.15
CA GLN A 271 -10.57 1.23 -2.86
C GLN A 271 -11.94 0.71 -3.34
N GLY A 272 -12.47 -0.32 -2.70
CA GLY A 272 -13.77 -0.91 -3.01
C GLY A 272 -13.74 -2.07 -4.01
N GLY A 273 -12.59 -2.39 -4.58
CA GLY A 273 -12.37 -3.54 -5.46
C GLY A 273 -12.83 -3.37 -6.91
N CYS A 274 -12.21 -4.13 -7.81
CA CYS A 274 -12.47 -4.13 -9.25
C CYS A 274 -13.63 -5.04 -9.67
N PHE A 275 -14.05 -5.98 -8.83
CA PHE A 275 -15.13 -6.92 -9.14
C PHE A 275 -16.39 -6.51 -8.40
N GLU A 276 -17.54 -6.71 -9.03
CA GLU A 276 -18.84 -6.39 -8.45
C GLU A 276 -19.10 -7.17 -7.16
N THR A 277 -18.60 -8.41 -7.08
CA THR A 277 -18.74 -9.32 -5.94
C THR A 277 -17.68 -9.16 -4.85
N SER A 278 -16.68 -8.29 -5.04
CA SER A 278 -15.61 -8.10 -4.08
C SER A 278 -16.13 -7.50 -2.77
N ARG A 279 -15.69 -8.09 -1.67
CA ARG A 279 -15.81 -7.56 -0.31
C ARG A 279 -14.49 -7.74 0.45
N PRO A 280 -14.12 -6.81 1.34
CA PRO A 280 -12.88 -6.95 2.11
C PRO A 280 -12.86 -8.23 2.96
N THR A 281 -11.70 -8.90 2.96
CA THR A 281 -11.39 -10.03 3.83
C THR A 281 -10.14 -9.73 4.66
N THR A 282 -9.80 -10.64 5.56
CA THR A 282 -8.66 -10.50 6.46
C THR A 282 -7.63 -11.61 6.22
N HIS A 283 -6.42 -11.46 6.75
CA HIS A 283 -5.41 -12.53 6.68
C HIS A 283 -5.82 -13.81 7.45
N GLN A 284 -6.76 -13.71 8.40
CA GLN A 284 -7.28 -14.87 9.16
C GLN A 284 -8.35 -15.64 8.39
N ASP A 285 -9.20 -14.93 7.65
CA ASP A 285 -10.25 -15.49 6.79
C ASP A 285 -10.11 -14.86 5.39
N PRO A 286 -9.14 -15.34 4.59
CA PRO A 286 -8.69 -14.61 3.40
C PRO A 286 -9.54 -14.81 2.15
N ILE A 287 -10.34 -15.89 2.09
CA ILE A 287 -11.09 -16.29 0.89
C ILE A 287 -12.56 -16.49 1.17
N PHE A 288 -13.38 -16.32 0.15
CA PHE A 288 -14.80 -16.65 0.18
C PHE A 288 -15.28 -17.10 -1.21
N ASP A 289 -16.36 -17.86 -1.24
CA ASP A 289 -17.02 -18.34 -2.47
C ASP A 289 -18.16 -17.39 -2.87
N VAL A 290 -18.24 -17.09 -4.17
CA VAL A 290 -19.44 -16.50 -4.80
C VAL A 290 -19.70 -17.23 -6.12
N ASP A 291 -20.82 -17.89 -6.21
CA ASP A 291 -21.27 -18.61 -7.42
C ASP A 291 -20.25 -19.67 -7.90
N GLY A 292 -19.52 -20.29 -6.98
CA GLY A 292 -18.48 -21.28 -7.27
C GLY A 292 -17.12 -20.68 -7.69
N ILE A 293 -16.94 -19.36 -7.56
CA ILE A 293 -15.69 -18.65 -7.84
C ILE A 293 -15.05 -18.20 -6.53
N MET A 294 -13.79 -18.58 -6.32
CA MET A 294 -13.06 -18.30 -5.11
C MET A 294 -12.46 -16.89 -5.13
N HIS A 295 -12.80 -16.07 -4.14
CA HIS A 295 -12.34 -14.69 -4.04
C HIS A 295 -11.29 -14.55 -2.93
N TYR A 296 -10.14 -13.96 -3.26
CA TYR A 296 -9.13 -13.49 -2.32
C TYR A 296 -9.13 -11.95 -2.38
N CYS A 297 -9.64 -11.31 -1.33
CA CYS A 297 -9.82 -9.85 -1.26
C CYS A 297 -9.27 -9.28 0.05
N VAL A 298 -8.10 -9.74 0.48
CA VAL A 298 -7.49 -9.32 1.74
C VAL A 298 -7.05 -7.87 1.65
N ALA A 299 -7.63 -7.03 2.51
CA ALA A 299 -7.16 -5.66 2.71
C ALA A 299 -5.76 -5.67 3.33
N ASN A 300 -4.91 -4.72 2.93
CA ASN A 300 -3.54 -4.63 3.43
C ASN A 300 -2.67 -5.88 3.11
N MET A 301 -2.75 -6.40 1.89
CA MET A 301 -1.92 -7.53 1.44
C MET A 301 -0.43 -7.40 1.80
N PRO A 302 0.23 -6.23 1.69
CA PRO A 302 1.65 -6.09 2.06
C PRO A 302 1.96 -6.40 3.52
N GLY A 303 0.99 -6.30 4.42
CA GLY A 303 1.14 -6.67 5.84
C GLY A 303 1.50 -8.14 6.06
N ALA A 304 1.08 -9.04 5.16
CA ALA A 304 1.42 -10.47 5.24
C ALA A 304 2.92 -10.76 5.13
N VAL A 305 3.67 -9.91 4.47
CA VAL A 305 5.12 -10.05 4.26
C VAL A 305 5.87 -8.88 4.88
N ALA A 306 5.65 -8.69 6.18
CA ALA A 306 6.04 -7.51 6.94
C ALA A 306 7.53 -7.17 6.82
N ARG A 307 8.43 -8.18 6.80
CA ARG A 307 9.87 -7.96 6.65
C ARG A 307 10.22 -7.29 5.31
N THR A 308 9.74 -7.86 4.20
CA THR A 308 9.97 -7.30 2.86
C THR A 308 9.33 -5.92 2.73
N SER A 309 8.11 -5.78 3.21
CA SER A 309 7.34 -4.52 3.16
C SER A 309 7.99 -3.42 3.97
N THR A 310 8.50 -3.71 5.18
CA THR A 310 9.24 -2.74 6.01
C THR A 310 10.51 -2.28 5.31
N GLN A 311 11.29 -3.20 4.74
CA GLN A 311 12.52 -2.84 4.04
C GLN A 311 12.23 -2.00 2.77
N ALA A 312 11.24 -2.40 1.97
CA ALA A 312 10.86 -1.68 0.77
C ALA A 312 10.36 -0.26 1.08
N LEU A 313 9.48 -0.13 2.09
CA LEU A 313 8.97 1.17 2.53
C LEU A 313 10.08 2.01 3.15
N GLY A 314 10.87 1.43 4.05
CA GLY A 314 11.96 2.13 4.74
C GLY A 314 13.01 2.71 3.78
N ASN A 315 13.35 1.97 2.70
CA ASN A 315 14.26 2.48 1.67
C ASN A 315 13.65 3.68 0.92
N ALA A 316 12.34 3.67 0.67
CA ALA A 316 11.67 4.76 -0.02
C ALA A 316 11.45 5.99 0.87
N THR A 317 11.12 5.78 2.16
CA THR A 317 10.84 6.87 3.10
C THR A 317 12.10 7.54 3.63
N LEU A 318 13.24 6.84 3.68
CA LEU A 318 14.48 7.34 4.29
C LEU A 318 14.93 8.72 3.77
N PRO A 319 14.98 9.01 2.47
CA PRO A 319 15.39 10.32 1.99
C PRO A 319 14.49 11.46 2.51
N PHE A 320 13.19 11.22 2.55
CA PHE A 320 12.20 12.20 3.04
C PHE A 320 12.27 12.34 4.56
N LEU A 321 12.40 11.22 5.29
CA LEU A 321 12.63 11.21 6.73
C LEU A 321 13.84 12.07 7.10
N MET A 322 14.97 11.87 6.40
CA MET A 322 16.20 12.62 6.65
C MET A 322 16.05 14.09 6.28
N ALA A 323 15.31 14.43 5.22
CA ALA A 323 14.99 15.82 4.89
C ALA A 323 14.17 16.49 6.00
N LEU A 324 13.14 15.81 6.50
CA LEU A 324 12.30 16.28 7.62
C LEU A 324 13.10 16.43 8.90
N ALA A 325 13.98 15.47 9.23
CA ALA A 325 14.79 15.50 10.43
C ALA A 325 15.86 16.61 10.41
N ASN A 326 16.57 16.74 9.27
CA ASN A 326 17.67 17.69 9.14
C ASN A 326 17.21 19.15 9.02
N LYS A 327 16.10 19.40 8.33
CA LYS A 327 15.67 20.76 7.97
C LYS A 327 14.41 21.21 8.72
N GLY A 328 13.71 20.28 9.37
CA GLY A 328 12.34 20.50 9.84
C GLY A 328 11.35 20.47 8.65
N TRP A 329 10.10 20.16 8.94
CA TRP A 329 9.07 19.94 7.91
C TRP A 329 8.86 21.17 7.01
N ARG A 330 8.96 22.37 7.57
CA ARG A 330 8.68 23.63 6.88
C ARG A 330 9.71 23.91 5.78
N LEU A 331 10.99 23.87 6.12
CA LEU A 331 12.07 24.11 5.17
C LEU A 331 12.15 22.95 4.15
N ALA A 332 12.07 21.70 4.60
CA ALA A 332 12.09 20.55 3.74
C ALA A 332 10.97 20.61 2.67
N SER A 333 9.73 20.94 3.08
CA SER A 333 8.59 21.07 2.16
C SER A 333 8.66 22.33 1.28
N SER A 334 9.34 23.38 1.73
CA SER A 334 9.52 24.59 0.90
C SER A 334 10.52 24.40 -0.24
N GLU A 335 11.50 23.52 -0.04
CA GLU A 335 12.53 23.18 -1.03
C GLU A 335 12.11 22.02 -1.96
N ASP A 336 11.15 21.21 -1.56
CA ASP A 336 10.65 20.07 -2.32
C ASP A 336 9.12 20.10 -2.43
N GLU A 337 8.63 20.51 -3.59
CA GLU A 337 7.19 20.55 -3.88
C GLU A 337 6.53 19.18 -3.85
N HIS A 338 7.29 18.11 -4.06
CA HIS A 338 6.80 16.75 -4.02
C HIS A 338 6.58 16.29 -2.57
N LEU A 339 7.47 16.67 -1.66
CA LEU A 339 7.25 16.47 -0.22
C LEU A 339 6.11 17.37 0.29
N LEU A 340 6.01 18.61 -0.22
CA LEU A 340 4.90 19.52 0.13
C LEU A 340 3.53 18.92 -0.25
N ALA A 341 3.44 18.19 -1.36
CA ALA A 341 2.22 17.48 -1.75
C ALA A 341 1.79 16.43 -0.71
N GLY A 342 2.75 15.94 0.10
CA GLY A 342 2.50 15.06 1.24
C GLY A 342 1.81 15.73 2.43
N LEU A 343 1.86 17.05 2.55
CA LEU A 343 1.24 17.77 3.66
C LEU A 343 -0.28 17.68 3.58
N ASN A 344 -0.90 17.00 4.53
CA ASN A 344 -2.36 16.81 4.55
C ASN A 344 -3.05 17.59 5.67
N VAL A 345 -2.38 17.77 6.82
CA VAL A 345 -2.90 18.53 7.97
C VAL A 345 -1.78 19.39 8.56
N HIS A 346 -2.09 20.63 8.91
CA HIS A 346 -1.22 21.50 9.69
C HIS A 346 -2.02 22.48 10.55
N ALA A 347 -1.67 22.59 11.83
CA ALA A 347 -2.21 23.57 12.77
C ALA A 347 -3.76 23.69 12.69
N GLY A 348 -4.45 22.56 12.73
CA GLY A 348 -5.91 22.47 12.69
C GLY A 348 -6.54 22.71 11.31
N LYS A 349 -5.76 22.80 10.24
CA LYS A 349 -6.26 22.99 8.87
C LYS A 349 -5.94 21.79 7.99
N LEU A 350 -6.92 21.41 7.17
CA LEU A 350 -6.73 20.44 6.09
C LEU A 350 -6.05 21.16 4.92
N THR A 351 -5.04 20.49 4.33
CA THR A 351 -4.26 21.07 3.23
C THR A 351 -4.35 20.26 1.93
N TYR A 352 -5.06 19.13 1.95
CA TYR A 352 -5.22 18.26 0.78
C TYR A 352 -6.65 18.34 0.22
N ASP A 353 -6.81 19.00 -0.94
CA ASP A 353 -8.09 19.36 -1.55
C ASP A 353 -8.99 18.15 -1.85
N ALA A 354 -8.41 17.00 -2.27
CA ALA A 354 -9.19 15.80 -2.55
C ALA A 354 -9.91 15.25 -1.30
N VAL A 355 -9.27 15.31 -0.14
CA VAL A 355 -9.88 14.95 1.15
C VAL A 355 -10.95 15.97 1.53
N GLY A 356 -10.67 17.26 1.35
CA GLY A 356 -11.65 18.32 1.58
C GLY A 356 -12.94 18.12 0.78
N LYS A 357 -12.81 17.84 -0.50
CA LYS A 357 -13.96 17.53 -1.39
C LYS A 357 -14.71 16.28 -0.95
N ALA A 358 -13.99 15.21 -0.60
CA ALA A 358 -14.61 13.95 -0.18
C ALA A 358 -15.41 14.07 1.11
N LEU A 359 -14.94 14.92 2.05
CA LEU A 359 -15.55 15.09 3.38
C LEU A 359 -16.41 16.34 3.53
N GLY A 360 -16.49 17.20 2.50
CA GLY A 360 -17.18 18.47 2.58
C GLY A 360 -16.52 19.48 3.53
N LEU A 361 -15.17 19.37 3.71
CA LEU A 361 -14.39 20.24 4.57
C LEU A 361 -13.59 21.26 3.76
N PRO A 362 -13.39 22.50 4.27
CA PRO A 362 -12.52 23.46 3.62
C PRO A 362 -11.05 22.97 3.66
N ALA A 363 -10.36 23.07 2.55
CA ALA A 363 -8.93 22.83 2.47
C ALA A 363 -8.19 24.12 2.08
N VAL A 364 -7.06 24.39 2.71
CA VAL A 364 -6.18 25.51 2.38
C VAL A 364 -5.05 25.03 1.46
N ASN A 365 -4.49 25.95 0.67
CA ASN A 365 -3.35 25.59 -0.17
C ASN A 365 -2.14 25.20 0.72
N PRO A 366 -1.45 24.07 0.46
CA PRO A 366 -0.28 23.67 1.24
C PRO A 366 0.81 24.75 1.33
N ARG A 367 0.98 25.59 0.29
CA ARG A 367 1.93 26.70 0.29
C ARG A 367 1.54 27.82 1.28
N GLU A 368 0.25 27.98 1.58
CA GLU A 368 -0.21 28.91 2.62
C GLU A 368 0.13 28.39 4.01
N ALA A 369 0.02 27.07 4.21
CA ALA A 369 0.38 26.42 5.47
C ALA A 369 1.88 26.58 5.82
N LEU A 370 2.77 26.74 4.84
CA LEU A 370 4.18 27.04 5.10
C LEU A 370 4.40 28.41 5.80
N ARG A 371 3.44 29.32 5.70
CA ARG A 371 3.53 30.68 6.23
C ARG A 371 2.84 30.86 7.59
N MET A 372 2.15 29.84 8.02
CA MET A 372 1.44 29.79 9.32
C MET A 372 2.38 29.29 10.41
#